data_194c1c8ed077d93786dc47f94d830a7e
#
_entry.id   194c1c8ed077d93786dc47f94d830a7e
#
_cell.length_a   1.000
_cell.length_b   1.000
_cell.length_c   1.000
_cell.angle_alpha   90.00
_cell.angle_beta   90.00
_cell.angle_gamma   90.00
#
_symmetry.space_group_name_H-M   'P 1'
#
loop_
_entity.id
_entity.type
_entity.pdbx_description
1 polymer ?
#
loop_
_entity_poly.entity_id
_entity_poly.type
_entity_poly.pdbx_seq_one_letter_code
_entity_poly.pdbx_strand_id
1 'polypeptide(L)'
;MAEEVSNRRIILKDFVTGLLNESDMELKSINISLKLQDSCSHGVLVKNLYLSIDPYARARMGKPTASGYLQTCKPGLPVTGYAVARVVDSRDPRFKKGDLVWGWLGWEEYSLVTYMKGYSELSTQMFLYPITLGFLHFS
;
A
#
# COMPACT_ATOMS: atom_id res chain seq x y z
N MET A 1 -8.35 1.16 25.20
CA MET A 1 -6.99 1.08 24.66
C MET A 1 -7.04 0.61 23.23
N ALA A 2 -6.23 1.21 22.38
CA ALA A 2 -6.14 0.78 20.99
C ALA A 2 -5.42 -0.57 20.91
N GLU A 3 -5.96 -1.48 20.13
CA GLU A 3 -5.31 -2.74 19.82
C GLU A 3 -4.11 -2.51 18.90
N GLU A 4 -2.97 -3.04 19.29
CA GLU A 4 -1.77 -3.02 18.45
C GLU A 4 -1.59 -4.36 17.76
N VAL A 5 -1.19 -4.33 16.51
CA VAL A 5 -0.90 -5.51 15.70
C VAL A 5 0.44 -5.36 15.00
N SER A 6 1.05 -6.49 14.68
CA SER A 6 2.25 -6.53 13.84
C SER A 6 1.86 -6.26 12.39
N ASN A 7 2.59 -5.37 11.75
CA ASN A 7 2.43 -5.05 10.33
C ASN A 7 3.70 -5.46 9.59
N ARG A 8 3.63 -6.52 8.81
CA ARG A 8 4.75 -6.96 7.95
C ARG A 8 4.77 -6.13 6.68
N ARG A 9 5.96 -5.68 6.30
CA ARG A 9 6.16 -4.76 5.19
C ARG A 9 7.30 -5.25 4.30
N ILE A 10 7.16 -5.11 2.99
CA ILE A 10 8.23 -5.37 2.04
C ILE A 10 8.90 -4.06 1.69
N ILE A 11 10.13 -3.91 2.17
CA ILE A 11 10.93 -2.70 2.06
C ILE A 11 11.96 -2.86 0.95
N LEU A 12 12.08 -1.84 0.10
CA LEU A 12 13.18 -1.76 -0.87
C LEU A 12 14.45 -1.36 -0.14
N LYS A 13 15.51 -2.17 -0.23
CA LYS A 13 16.80 -1.89 0.45
C LYS A 13 17.55 -0.74 -0.21
N ASP A 14 17.64 -0.75 -1.53
CA ASP A 14 18.29 0.26 -2.33
C ASP A 14 17.72 0.20 -3.76
N PHE A 15 18.07 1.17 -4.57
CA PHE A 15 17.68 1.17 -5.99
C PHE A 15 18.21 -0.08 -6.69
N VAL A 16 17.37 -0.68 -7.53
CA VAL A 16 17.68 -1.92 -8.24
C VAL A 16 18.28 -1.60 -9.61
N THR A 17 19.38 -2.27 -9.92
CA THR A 17 19.99 -2.27 -11.24
C THR A 17 19.98 -3.69 -11.79
N GLY A 18 19.60 -3.85 -13.06
CA GLY A 18 19.50 -5.17 -13.70
C GLY A 18 18.27 -5.96 -13.24
N LEU A 19 18.42 -7.28 -13.14
CA LEU A 19 17.34 -8.16 -12.72
C LEU A 19 17.05 -8.00 -11.22
N LEU A 20 15.78 -8.02 -10.89
CA LEU A 20 15.34 -7.99 -9.49
C LEU A 20 15.69 -9.32 -8.80
N ASN A 21 16.35 -9.24 -7.65
CA ASN A 21 16.65 -10.36 -6.80
C ASN A 21 15.88 -10.24 -5.47
N GLU A 22 15.62 -11.36 -4.84
CA GLU A 22 14.99 -11.38 -3.52
C GLU A 22 15.77 -10.53 -2.49
N SER A 23 17.11 -10.54 -2.59
CA SER A 23 18.00 -9.75 -1.74
C SER A 23 17.87 -8.22 -1.90
N ASP A 24 17.20 -7.74 -2.94
CA ASP A 24 16.95 -6.30 -3.15
C ASP A 24 15.83 -5.79 -2.22
N MET A 25 15.07 -6.69 -1.64
CA MET A 25 13.95 -6.39 -0.74
C MET A 25 14.17 -7.01 0.62
N GLU A 26 13.50 -6.47 1.62
CA GLU A 26 13.58 -6.94 3.00
C GLU A 26 12.18 -6.96 3.61
N LEU A 27 11.86 -8.06 4.29
CA LEU A 27 10.63 -8.16 5.07
C LEU A 27 10.90 -7.60 6.47
N LYS A 28 10.22 -6.52 6.82
CA LYS A 28 10.27 -5.89 8.14
C LYS A 28 8.90 -5.87 8.78
N SER A 29 8.87 -5.99 10.10
CA SER A 29 7.64 -5.85 10.89
C SER A 29 7.73 -4.63 11.79
N ILE A 30 6.63 -3.89 11.85
CA ILE A 30 6.42 -2.80 12.80
C ILE A 30 5.11 -3.03 13.53
N ASN A 31 4.97 -2.47 14.72
CA ASN A 31 3.68 -2.48 15.42
C ASN A 31 2.89 -1.24 15.05
N ILE A 32 1.62 -1.43 14.75
CA ILE A 32 0.69 -0.35 14.46
C ILE A 32 -0.56 -0.46 15.31
N SER A 33 -1.20 0.68 15.55
CA SER A 33 -2.51 0.72 16.19
C SER A 33 -3.62 0.54 15.17
N LEU A 34 -4.63 -0.28 15.50
CA LEU A 34 -5.81 -0.48 14.67
C LEU A 34 -6.82 0.68 14.77
N LYS A 35 -6.53 1.70 15.58
CA LYS A 35 -7.33 2.92 15.66
C LYS A 35 -6.56 4.11 15.12
N LEU A 36 -7.23 4.91 14.30
CA LEU A 36 -6.69 6.18 13.84
C LEU A 36 -6.61 7.17 15.00
N GLN A 37 -5.51 7.91 15.04
CA GLN A 37 -5.35 9.01 16.00
C GLN A 37 -6.29 10.16 15.63
N ASP A 38 -6.71 10.93 16.65
CA ASP A 38 -7.61 12.06 16.45
C ASP A 38 -7.00 13.16 15.55
N SER A 39 -5.68 13.20 15.46
CA SER A 39 -4.95 14.10 14.56
C SER A 39 -5.07 13.74 13.06
N CYS A 40 -5.52 12.52 12.74
CA CYS A 40 -5.71 12.07 11.34
C CYS A 40 -7.10 12.49 10.83
N SER A 41 -7.27 13.74 10.43
CA SER A 41 -8.58 14.32 10.12
C SER A 41 -9.30 13.68 8.92
N HIS A 42 -8.62 13.00 8.03
CA HIS A 42 -9.20 12.30 6.86
C HIS A 42 -8.53 10.98 6.56
N GLY A 43 -7.89 10.40 7.56
CA GLY A 43 -7.19 9.14 7.38
C GLY A 43 -8.12 7.94 7.21
N VAL A 44 -7.68 6.95 6.45
CA VAL A 44 -8.32 5.64 6.32
C VAL A 44 -7.28 4.58 6.58
N LEU A 45 -7.50 3.74 7.56
CA LEU A 45 -6.66 2.59 7.84
C LEU A 45 -7.26 1.36 7.15
N VAL A 46 -6.47 0.71 6.33
CA VAL A 46 -6.91 -0.45 5.56
C VAL A 46 -6.04 -1.66 5.82
N LYS A 47 -6.64 -2.86 5.76
CA LYS A 47 -5.92 -4.12 5.71
C LYS A 47 -5.86 -4.58 4.26
N ASN A 48 -4.64 -4.70 3.73
CA ASN A 48 -4.44 -5.15 2.36
C ASN A 48 -4.75 -6.65 2.25
N LEU A 49 -5.57 -7.01 1.29
CA LEU A 49 -5.99 -8.38 1.02
C LEU A 49 -5.25 -8.97 -0.17
N TYR A 50 -5.10 -8.19 -1.23
CA TYR A 50 -4.46 -8.60 -2.47
C TYR A 50 -3.54 -7.49 -2.96
N LEU A 51 -2.34 -7.85 -3.38
CA LEU A 51 -1.40 -6.95 -4.05
C LEU A 51 -1.28 -7.31 -5.51
N SER A 52 -1.25 -6.31 -6.37
CA SER A 52 -0.88 -6.49 -7.77
C SER A 52 0.63 -6.54 -7.89
N ILE A 53 1.13 -7.63 -8.45
CA ILE A 53 2.54 -7.76 -8.81
C ILE A 53 2.64 -7.64 -10.32
N ASP A 54 3.05 -6.50 -10.80
CA ASP A 54 3.16 -6.23 -12.22
C ASP A 54 4.58 -5.77 -12.61
N PRO A 55 4.97 -5.91 -13.88
CA PRO A 55 6.32 -5.53 -14.33
C PRO A 55 6.63 -4.05 -14.12
N TYR A 56 5.64 -3.20 -14.06
CA TYR A 56 5.79 -1.77 -13.82
C TYR A 56 6.43 -1.48 -12.45
N ALA A 57 6.16 -2.33 -11.45
CA ALA A 57 6.78 -2.20 -10.13
C ALA A 57 8.30 -2.25 -10.22
N ARG A 58 8.85 -3.14 -11.06
CA ARG A 58 10.30 -3.23 -11.25
C ARG A 58 10.87 -1.93 -11.84
N ALA A 59 10.21 -1.34 -12.82
CA ALA A 59 10.66 -0.08 -13.41
C ALA A 59 10.76 1.05 -12.38
N ARG A 60 9.90 1.02 -11.36
CA ARG A 60 9.85 2.03 -10.30
C ARG A 60 10.89 1.83 -9.20
N MET A 61 11.57 0.69 -9.17
CA MET A 61 12.61 0.38 -8.18
C MET A 61 13.99 0.90 -8.58
N GLY A 62 14.16 1.40 -9.78
CA GLY A 62 15.39 1.99 -10.27
C GLY A 62 15.59 3.43 -9.79
N LYS A 63 16.80 3.94 -10.01
CA LYS A 63 17.10 5.35 -9.72
C LYS A 63 16.18 6.29 -10.51
N PRO A 64 15.77 7.42 -9.90
CA PRO A 64 14.99 8.41 -10.62
C PRO A 64 15.72 8.90 -11.85
N THR A 65 15.00 9.01 -12.96
CA THR A 65 15.52 9.60 -14.19
C THR A 65 15.16 11.08 -14.28
N ALA A 66 15.96 11.85 -15.01
CA ALA A 66 15.74 13.30 -15.16
C ALA A 66 14.37 13.66 -15.78
N SER A 67 13.71 12.74 -16.45
CA SER A 67 12.40 12.95 -17.07
C SER A 67 11.23 12.98 -16.11
N GLY A 68 11.40 12.52 -14.87
CA GLY A 68 10.39 12.61 -13.80
C GLY A 68 9.06 11.88 -14.05
N TYR A 69 8.95 11.09 -15.10
CA TYR A 69 7.71 10.43 -15.50
C TYR A 69 7.30 9.27 -14.58
N LEU A 70 8.25 8.70 -13.86
CA LEU A 70 7.99 7.57 -12.99
C LEU A 70 8.16 8.00 -11.54
N GLN A 71 7.09 7.88 -10.76
CA GLN A 71 7.26 7.94 -9.31
C GLN A 71 8.01 6.69 -8.87
N THR A 72 9.24 6.87 -8.47
CA THR A 72 10.08 5.77 -8.03
C THR A 72 9.77 5.35 -6.60
N CYS A 73 9.93 4.05 -6.33
CA CYS A 73 9.96 3.55 -4.95
C CYS A 73 11.18 4.13 -4.24
N LYS A 74 11.01 4.52 -2.97
CA LYS A 74 12.12 5.05 -2.18
C LYS A 74 12.76 3.95 -1.36
N PRO A 75 14.10 3.81 -1.38
CA PRO A 75 14.78 2.90 -0.47
C PRO A 75 14.44 3.18 0.99
N GLY A 76 14.29 2.13 1.79
CA GLY A 76 13.91 2.22 3.19
C GLY A 76 12.39 2.30 3.44
N LEU A 77 11.59 2.44 2.40
CA LEU A 77 10.13 2.49 2.47
C LEU A 77 9.51 1.27 1.79
N PRO A 78 8.25 0.93 2.14
CA PRO A 78 7.56 -0.15 1.45
C PRO A 78 7.45 0.11 -0.06
N VAL A 79 7.59 -0.95 -0.82
CA VAL A 79 7.24 -0.92 -2.24
C VAL A 79 5.75 -0.60 -2.35
N THR A 80 5.34 0.13 -3.36
CA THR A 80 3.94 0.52 -3.56
C THR A 80 3.40 -0.03 -4.87
N GLY A 81 2.10 -0.21 -4.93
CA GLY A 81 1.40 -0.69 -6.13
C GLY A 81 -0.10 -0.75 -5.89
N TYR A 82 -0.83 -1.21 -6.88
CA TYR A 82 -2.26 -1.39 -6.72
C TYR A 82 -2.56 -2.56 -5.77
N ALA A 83 -3.54 -2.37 -4.92
CA ALA A 83 -3.98 -3.36 -3.96
C ALA A 83 -5.49 -3.28 -3.75
N VAL A 84 -6.06 -4.40 -3.32
CA VAL A 84 -7.43 -4.48 -2.81
C VAL A 84 -7.34 -4.64 -1.29
N ALA A 85 -8.10 -3.85 -0.58
CA ALA A 85 -8.03 -3.79 0.87
C ALA A 85 -9.42 -3.68 1.49
N ARG A 86 -9.48 -3.93 2.79
CA ARG A 86 -10.68 -3.72 3.61
C ARG A 86 -10.42 -2.61 4.62
N VAL A 87 -11.36 -1.70 4.75
CA VAL A 87 -11.28 -0.61 5.72
C VAL A 87 -11.38 -1.17 7.14
N VAL A 88 -10.40 -0.86 7.98
CA VAL A 88 -10.34 -1.25 9.39
C VAL A 88 -10.85 -0.13 10.29
N ASP A 89 -10.46 1.10 9.98
CA ASP A 89 -10.94 2.31 10.67
C ASP A 89 -10.88 3.49 9.69
N SER A 90 -11.79 4.44 9.84
CA SER A 90 -11.88 5.56 8.91
C SER A 90 -12.30 6.84 9.63
N ARG A 91 -11.62 7.92 9.31
CA ARG A 91 -12.01 9.30 9.65
C ARG A 91 -12.59 10.03 8.43
N ASP A 92 -12.63 9.37 7.28
CA ASP A 92 -13.19 9.93 6.06
C ASP A 92 -14.65 9.47 5.92
N PRO A 93 -15.62 10.39 5.79
CA PRO A 93 -17.03 10.03 5.70
C PRO A 93 -17.40 9.22 4.45
N ARG A 94 -16.53 9.20 3.45
CA ARG A 94 -16.74 8.42 2.22
C ARG A 94 -16.49 6.93 2.40
N PHE A 95 -15.77 6.55 3.46
CA PHE A 95 -15.36 5.16 3.71
C PHE A 95 -15.80 4.73 5.10
N LYS A 96 -16.31 3.51 5.20
CA LYS A 96 -16.79 2.93 6.45
C LYS A 96 -16.00 1.66 6.77
N LYS A 97 -15.85 1.35 8.05
CA LYS A 97 -15.28 0.09 8.50
C LYS A 97 -15.97 -1.09 7.80
N GLY A 98 -15.18 -1.97 7.22
CA GLY A 98 -15.66 -3.15 6.50
C GLY A 98 -15.79 -2.95 4.99
N ASP A 99 -15.71 -1.71 4.48
CA ASP A 99 -15.75 -1.46 3.03
C ASP A 99 -14.57 -2.11 2.33
N LEU A 100 -14.83 -2.67 1.14
CA LEU A 100 -13.78 -3.07 0.21
C LEU A 100 -13.39 -1.88 -0.64
N VAL A 101 -12.08 -1.62 -0.68
CA VAL A 101 -11.51 -0.51 -1.43
C VAL A 101 -10.34 -1.01 -2.26
N TRP A 102 -9.99 -0.28 -3.28
CA TRP A 102 -8.77 -0.53 -4.04
C TRP A 102 -8.08 0.79 -4.33
N GLY A 103 -6.78 0.73 -4.52
CA GLY A 103 -5.99 1.91 -4.81
C GLY A 103 -4.50 1.63 -4.74
N TRP A 104 -3.74 2.70 -4.76
CA TRP A 104 -2.30 2.67 -4.69
C TRP A 104 -1.85 2.60 -3.23
N LEU A 105 -1.37 1.43 -2.81
CA LEU A 105 -1.06 1.14 -1.42
C LEU A 105 0.35 0.55 -1.30
N GLY A 106 0.87 0.49 -0.06
CA GLY A 106 2.14 -0.15 0.22
C GLY A 106 2.05 -1.68 0.21
N TRP A 107 3.17 -2.32 -0.11
CA TRP A 107 3.30 -3.77 0.05
C TRP A 107 3.49 -4.08 1.53
N GLU A 108 2.39 -4.09 2.24
CA GLU A 108 2.30 -4.26 3.69
C GLU A 108 0.94 -4.84 4.04
N GLU A 109 0.80 -5.38 5.25
CA GLU A 109 -0.49 -5.93 5.68
C GLU A 109 -1.52 -4.84 5.95
N TYR A 110 -1.07 -3.71 6.52
CA TYR A 110 -1.92 -2.56 6.84
C TYR A 110 -1.31 -1.30 6.26
N SER A 111 -2.13 -0.47 5.67
CA SER A 111 -1.73 0.82 5.12
C SER A 111 -2.58 1.94 5.70
N LEU A 112 -1.93 3.05 6.07
CA LEU A 112 -2.62 4.28 6.44
C LEU A 112 -2.65 5.19 5.23
N VAL A 113 -3.85 5.50 4.75
CA VAL A 113 -4.06 6.43 3.63
C VAL A 113 -4.46 7.78 4.20
N THR A 114 -3.64 8.78 3.95
CA THR A 114 -3.91 10.17 4.34
C THR A 114 -4.03 11.02 3.09
N TYR A 115 -5.03 11.91 3.08
CA TYR A 115 -5.24 12.79 1.93
C TYR A 115 -4.44 14.06 2.07
N MET A 116 -3.66 14.36 1.06
CA MET A 116 -3.16 15.71 0.85
C MET A 116 -4.04 16.40 -0.21
N LYS A 117 -4.78 17.44 0.21
CA LYS A 117 -5.53 18.35 -0.68
C LYS A 117 -6.62 17.70 -1.56
N GLY A 118 -7.47 16.86 -0.97
CA GLY A 118 -8.71 16.42 -1.63
C GLY A 118 -8.54 15.34 -2.70
N TYR A 119 -7.35 14.83 -2.93
CA TYR A 119 -7.12 13.72 -3.83
C TYR A 119 -7.24 12.39 -3.07
N SER A 120 -8.14 11.53 -3.52
CA SER A 120 -8.29 10.19 -2.96
C SER A 120 -7.75 9.15 -3.94
N GLU A 121 -6.77 8.39 -3.48
CA GLU A 121 -6.24 7.25 -4.24
C GLU A 121 -7.06 5.98 -4.02
N LEU A 122 -8.05 6.02 -3.11
CA LEU A 122 -8.91 4.87 -2.83
C LEU A 122 -10.25 4.99 -3.56
N SER A 123 -10.73 3.87 -4.05
CA SER A 123 -12.05 3.74 -4.66
C SER A 123 -12.81 2.56 -4.09
N THR A 124 -14.12 2.73 -3.88
CA THR A 124 -15.05 1.64 -3.55
C THR A 124 -15.67 1.02 -4.78
N GLN A 125 -15.52 1.64 -5.95
CA GLN A 125 -16.03 1.07 -7.19
C GLN A 125 -15.11 -0.06 -7.65
N MET A 126 -15.49 -1.26 -7.29
CA MET A 126 -14.85 -2.46 -7.81
C MET A 126 -15.69 -2.99 -8.97
N PHE A 127 -15.12 -3.02 -10.16
CA PHE A 127 -15.69 -3.79 -11.24
C PHE A 127 -15.54 -5.27 -10.89
N LEU A 128 -16.67 -6.00 -10.91
CA LEU A 128 -16.71 -7.45 -10.66
C LEU A 128 -16.12 -8.23 -11.85
N TYR A 129 -14.89 -7.93 -12.22
CA TYR A 129 -14.13 -8.86 -13.04
C TYR A 129 -13.42 -9.84 -12.12
N PRO A 130 -13.39 -11.15 -12.46
CA PRO A 130 -12.58 -12.07 -11.70
C PRO A 130 -11.13 -11.61 -11.79
N ILE A 131 -10.66 -10.98 -10.74
CA ILE A 131 -9.28 -10.56 -10.59
C ILE A 131 -8.49 -11.81 -10.25
N THR A 132 -8.27 -12.65 -11.25
CA THR A 132 -7.63 -13.95 -11.06
C THR A 132 -6.17 -13.96 -11.47
N LEU A 133 -5.68 -12.86 -12.03
CA LEU A 133 -4.32 -12.81 -12.58
C LEU A 133 -3.55 -11.62 -12.01
N GLY A 134 -2.50 -11.90 -11.26
CA GLY A 134 -1.51 -10.92 -10.85
C GLY A 134 -1.62 -10.39 -9.42
N PHE A 135 -2.50 -10.92 -8.58
CA PHE A 135 -2.59 -10.52 -7.18
C PHE A 135 -2.04 -11.58 -6.24
N LEU A 136 -1.24 -11.16 -5.26
CA LEU A 136 -0.86 -11.96 -4.11
C LEU A 136 -1.86 -11.75 -2.98
N HIS A 137 -2.38 -12.86 -2.46
CA HIS A 137 -3.27 -12.84 -1.30
C HIS A 137 -2.47 -12.79 -0.01
N PHE A 138 -2.79 -11.83 0.85
CA PHE A 138 -2.32 -11.82 2.23
C PHE A 138 -3.26 -12.64 3.10
N SER A 139 -2.79 -13.76 3.54
CA SER A 139 -3.50 -14.61 4.51
C SER A 139 -3.10 -14.26 5.95
#